data_d59070adda232f7052f4d861458924ee
#
_entry.id   d59070adda232f7052f4d861458924ee
#
_cell.length_a   1.000
_cell.length_b   1.000
_cell.length_c   1.000
_cell.angle_alpha   90.00
_cell.angle_beta   90.00
_cell.angle_gamma   90.00
#
_symmetry.space_group_name_H-M   'P 1'
#
loop_
_entity.id
_entity.type
_entity.pdbx_description
1 polymer ?
#
loop_
_entity_poly.entity_id
_entity_poly.type
_entity_poly.pdbx_seq_one_letter_code
_entity_poly.pdbx_strand_id
1 'polypeptide(L)'
;VSIVTKANIMKKTDGDFLQICREVAEEYPEIETDNWFVDIMAANLVNKDIRNQFQVFLLPNLYGDIITDEAAQIQGGVGTAGSANIGRDYALFEAIHGSAPRMVEEGIEGYANPASLMKAAAMMLAHIGYVEKAERLEKALDAADAKLGPKMTGLPGGGTCREFADEVLAAL
;
A
#
# COMPACT_ATOMS: atom_id res chain seq x y z
N VAL A 1 -10.19 -3.10 13.56
CA VAL A 1 -10.13 -3.70 12.20
C VAL A 1 -11.46 -3.47 11.50
N SER A 2 -11.43 -2.86 10.32
CA SER A 2 -12.62 -2.61 9.50
C SER A 2 -12.75 -3.68 8.43
N ILE A 3 -13.77 -4.51 8.53
CA ILE A 3 -14.09 -5.57 7.56
C ILE A 3 -14.90 -4.94 6.43
N VAL A 4 -14.35 -4.96 5.21
CA VAL A 4 -14.94 -4.27 4.06
C VAL A 4 -15.40 -5.27 3.02
N THR A 5 -16.69 -5.27 2.71
CA THR A 5 -17.33 -6.23 1.81
C THR A 5 -18.44 -5.57 1.00
N LYS A 6 -19.10 -6.34 0.11
CA LYS A 6 -20.36 -5.96 -0.50
C LYS A 6 -21.49 -6.97 -0.12
N ALA A 7 -21.48 -7.43 1.12
CA ALA A 7 -22.39 -8.48 1.62
C ALA A 7 -23.89 -8.15 1.48
N ASN A 8 -24.25 -6.86 1.37
CA ASN A 8 -25.65 -6.47 1.09
C ASN A 8 -26.12 -6.88 -0.32
N ILE A 9 -25.19 -7.05 -1.27
CA ILE A 9 -25.46 -7.47 -2.66
C ILE A 9 -24.95 -8.89 -2.88
N MET A 10 -23.68 -9.15 -2.59
CA MET A 10 -23.01 -10.44 -2.76
C MET A 10 -23.25 -11.34 -1.54
N LYS A 11 -24.51 -11.73 -1.33
CA LYS A 11 -24.97 -12.36 -0.08
C LYS A 11 -24.32 -13.70 0.25
N LYS A 12 -23.90 -14.46 -0.77
CA LYS A 12 -23.23 -15.76 -0.55
C LYS A 12 -21.73 -15.57 -0.35
N THR A 13 -21.04 -15.04 -1.33
CA THR A 13 -19.56 -14.89 -1.29
C THR A 13 -19.10 -13.93 -0.20
N ASP A 14 -19.53 -12.68 -0.29
CA ASP A 14 -19.13 -11.65 0.70
C ASP A 14 -19.85 -11.81 2.02
N GLY A 15 -21.08 -12.37 2.00
CA GLY A 15 -21.81 -12.72 3.21
C GLY A 15 -21.08 -13.78 4.02
N ASP A 16 -20.63 -14.85 3.38
CA ASP A 16 -19.87 -15.92 4.02
C ASP A 16 -18.51 -15.40 4.51
N PHE A 17 -17.82 -14.58 3.70
CA PHE A 17 -16.58 -13.92 4.12
C PHE A 17 -16.77 -13.09 5.40
N LEU A 18 -17.80 -12.22 5.41
CA LEU A 18 -18.11 -11.38 6.58
C LEU A 18 -18.46 -12.22 7.81
N GLN A 19 -19.20 -13.30 7.64
CA GLN A 19 -19.55 -14.21 8.72
C GLN A 19 -18.30 -14.86 9.33
N ILE A 20 -17.42 -15.43 8.50
CA ILE A 20 -16.16 -16.04 8.95
C ILE A 20 -15.28 -15.01 9.68
N CYS A 21 -15.17 -13.79 9.14
CA CYS A 21 -14.41 -12.73 9.81
C CYS A 21 -14.95 -12.40 11.21
N ARG A 22 -16.28 -12.41 11.38
CA ARG A 22 -16.91 -12.18 12.70
C ARG A 22 -16.67 -13.33 13.66
N GLU A 23 -16.76 -14.56 13.18
CA GLU A 23 -16.49 -15.78 13.98
C GLU A 23 -15.03 -15.76 14.49
N VAL A 24 -14.06 -15.42 13.61
CA VAL A 24 -12.66 -15.28 14.02
C VAL A 24 -12.48 -14.10 14.99
N ALA A 25 -13.17 -12.99 14.79
CA ALA A 25 -13.07 -11.83 15.70
C ALA A 25 -13.50 -12.13 17.13
N GLU A 26 -14.40 -13.09 17.34
CA GLU A 26 -14.81 -13.55 18.69
C GLU A 26 -13.64 -14.18 19.47
N GLU A 27 -12.63 -14.71 18.78
CA GLU A 27 -11.41 -15.26 19.39
C GLU A 27 -10.43 -14.17 19.88
N TYR A 28 -10.64 -12.91 19.45
CA TYR A 28 -9.76 -11.76 19.74
C TYR A 28 -10.55 -10.58 20.33
N PRO A 29 -11.15 -10.72 21.51
CA PRO A 29 -12.04 -9.72 22.09
C PRO A 29 -11.36 -8.37 22.41
N GLU A 30 -10.02 -8.32 22.44
CA GLU A 30 -9.22 -7.10 22.61
C GLU A 30 -9.11 -6.26 21.33
N ILE A 31 -9.53 -6.80 20.17
CA ILE A 31 -9.48 -6.10 18.88
C ILE A 31 -10.88 -5.62 18.53
N GLU A 32 -11.06 -4.30 18.50
CA GLU A 32 -12.30 -3.71 17.99
C GLU A 32 -12.47 -4.00 16.50
N THR A 33 -13.66 -4.48 16.13
CA THR A 33 -14.01 -4.75 14.74
C THR A 33 -15.30 -4.06 14.37
N ASP A 34 -15.35 -3.52 13.15
CA ASP A 34 -16.55 -2.99 12.52
C ASP A 34 -16.70 -3.53 11.09
N ASN A 35 -17.82 -3.26 10.44
CA ASN A 35 -18.00 -3.66 9.06
C ASN A 35 -18.57 -2.53 8.20
N TRP A 36 -18.07 -2.44 6.98
CA TRP A 36 -18.45 -1.44 5.99
C TRP A 36 -18.74 -2.06 4.64
N PHE A 37 -19.58 -1.42 3.85
CA PHE A 37 -19.69 -1.76 2.44
C PHE A 37 -18.64 -1.01 1.64
N VAL A 38 -18.07 -1.67 0.62
CA VAL A 38 -16.93 -1.16 -0.13
C VAL A 38 -17.17 0.19 -0.78
N ASP A 39 -18.39 0.47 -1.26
CA ASP A 39 -18.76 1.74 -1.86
C ASP A 39 -18.71 2.91 -0.86
N ILE A 40 -19.22 2.72 0.35
CA ILE A 40 -19.13 3.77 1.37
C ILE A 40 -17.72 3.87 1.96
N MET A 41 -16.96 2.76 1.99
CA MET A 41 -15.56 2.82 2.41
C MET A 41 -14.71 3.63 1.44
N ALA A 42 -14.87 3.45 0.13
CA ALA A 42 -14.21 4.28 -0.88
C ALA A 42 -14.54 5.78 -0.67
N ALA A 43 -15.80 6.12 -0.42
CA ALA A 43 -16.19 7.49 -0.10
C ALA A 43 -15.56 8.02 1.20
N ASN A 44 -15.46 7.16 2.24
CA ASN A 44 -14.87 7.52 3.53
C ASN A 44 -13.36 7.78 3.41
N LEU A 45 -12.65 7.05 2.57
CA LEU A 45 -11.21 7.24 2.36
C LEU A 45 -10.87 8.61 1.76
N VAL A 46 -11.67 9.13 0.84
CA VAL A 46 -11.44 10.48 0.30
C VAL A 46 -11.87 11.59 1.27
N ASN A 47 -12.68 11.28 2.28
CA ASN A 47 -13.10 12.22 3.29
C ASN A 47 -12.00 12.40 4.36
N LYS A 48 -11.38 13.59 4.39
CA LYS A 48 -10.27 13.91 5.29
C LYS A 48 -10.63 13.85 6.78
N ASP A 49 -11.90 14.07 7.13
CA ASP A 49 -12.37 14.10 8.51
C ASP A 49 -12.66 12.69 9.04
N ILE A 50 -12.90 11.72 8.15
CA ILE A 50 -13.31 10.35 8.51
C ILE A 50 -12.15 9.36 8.37
N ARG A 51 -11.36 9.44 7.30
CA ARG A 51 -10.36 8.42 6.95
C ARG A 51 -9.34 8.12 8.06
N ASN A 52 -9.01 9.08 8.91
CA ASN A 52 -8.01 8.93 9.97
C ASN A 52 -8.47 8.05 11.15
N GLN A 53 -9.76 7.69 11.21
CA GLN A 53 -10.26 6.75 12.22
C GLN A 53 -9.97 5.29 11.89
N PHE A 54 -9.70 4.97 10.63
CA PHE A 54 -9.41 3.61 10.19
C PHE A 54 -7.93 3.27 10.41
N GLN A 55 -7.66 2.07 10.88
CA GLN A 55 -6.30 1.60 11.16
C GLN A 55 -5.90 0.39 10.31
N VAL A 56 -6.77 -0.62 10.23
CA VAL A 56 -6.53 -1.86 9.49
C VAL A 56 -7.79 -2.22 8.71
N PHE A 57 -7.63 -2.50 7.42
CA PHE A 57 -8.71 -3.01 6.58
C PHE A 57 -8.53 -4.50 6.32
N LEU A 58 -9.63 -5.25 6.41
CA LEU A 58 -9.70 -6.64 6.01
C LEU A 58 -10.71 -6.74 4.86
N LEU A 59 -10.22 -7.13 3.68
CA LEU A 59 -10.99 -7.14 2.44
C LEU A 59 -10.80 -8.44 1.67
N PRO A 60 -11.81 -8.91 0.91
CA PRO A 60 -11.59 -9.84 -0.19
C PRO A 60 -10.63 -9.25 -1.23
N ASN A 61 -9.90 -10.12 -1.95
CA ASN A 61 -8.84 -9.74 -2.89
C ASN A 61 -9.25 -8.59 -3.84
N LEU A 62 -10.37 -8.71 -4.55
CA LEU A 62 -10.82 -7.69 -5.53
C LEU A 62 -10.98 -6.30 -4.89
N TYR A 63 -11.60 -6.22 -3.73
CA TYR A 63 -11.81 -4.94 -3.06
C TYR A 63 -10.50 -4.43 -2.43
N GLY A 64 -9.65 -5.35 -2.01
CA GLY A 64 -8.29 -5.02 -1.54
C GLY A 64 -7.51 -4.28 -2.60
N ASP A 65 -7.43 -4.80 -3.82
CA ASP A 65 -6.72 -4.18 -4.93
C ASP A 65 -7.25 -2.77 -5.24
N ILE A 66 -8.57 -2.58 -5.24
CA ILE A 66 -9.20 -1.28 -5.52
C ILE A 66 -8.94 -0.26 -4.40
N ILE A 67 -9.19 -0.66 -3.16
CA ILE A 67 -9.10 0.24 -1.99
C ILE A 67 -7.64 0.59 -1.68
N THR A 68 -6.70 -0.33 -1.89
CA THR A 68 -5.27 -0.04 -1.67
C THR A 68 -4.71 0.93 -2.69
N ASP A 69 -5.13 0.85 -3.96
CA ASP A 69 -4.75 1.82 -4.99
C ASP A 69 -5.31 3.22 -4.70
N GLU A 70 -6.57 3.29 -4.24
CA GLU A 70 -7.18 4.54 -3.79
C GLU A 70 -6.43 5.13 -2.60
N ALA A 71 -6.13 4.33 -1.59
CA ALA A 71 -5.37 4.74 -0.41
C ALA A 71 -3.95 5.21 -0.78
N ALA A 72 -3.27 4.50 -1.68
CA ALA A 72 -1.96 4.89 -2.19
C ALA A 72 -2.01 6.22 -2.94
N GLN A 73 -3.07 6.45 -3.74
CA GLN A 73 -3.25 7.73 -4.45
C GLN A 73 -3.47 8.89 -3.47
N ILE A 74 -4.19 8.69 -2.37
CA ILE A 74 -4.38 9.68 -1.30
C ILE A 74 -3.04 10.00 -0.60
N GLN A 75 -2.16 9.01 -0.47
CA GLN A 75 -0.84 9.17 0.15
C GLN A 75 0.18 9.87 -0.76
N GLY A 76 -0.01 9.87 -2.07
CA GLY A 76 0.92 10.50 -3.03
C GLY A 76 1.09 9.74 -4.35
N GLY A 77 0.34 8.66 -4.55
CA GLY A 77 0.32 7.86 -5.76
C GLY A 77 0.72 6.40 -5.53
N VAL A 78 0.36 5.54 -6.47
CA VAL A 78 0.64 4.09 -6.40
C VAL A 78 2.14 3.75 -6.36
N GLY A 79 3.02 4.66 -6.75
CA GLY A 79 4.48 4.50 -6.62
C GLY A 79 5.02 4.69 -5.20
N THR A 80 4.18 5.02 -4.20
CA THR A 80 4.63 5.42 -2.87
C THR A 80 4.45 4.37 -1.77
N ALA A 81 3.83 3.23 -2.05
CA ALA A 81 3.59 2.16 -1.08
C ALA A 81 4.26 0.85 -1.50
N GLY A 82 4.76 0.09 -0.54
CA GLY A 82 5.23 -1.28 -0.73
C GLY A 82 4.15 -2.30 -0.40
N SER A 83 4.28 -3.52 -0.92
CA SER A 83 3.40 -4.64 -0.66
C SER A 83 4.16 -5.85 -0.12
N ALA A 84 3.47 -6.66 0.69
CA ALA A 84 3.99 -7.92 1.19
C ALA A 84 2.91 -9.00 1.11
N ASN A 85 3.27 -10.14 0.53
CA ASN A 85 2.50 -11.38 0.56
C ASN A 85 3.13 -12.30 1.60
N ILE A 86 2.50 -12.46 2.76
CA ILE A 86 3.06 -13.18 3.89
C ILE A 86 2.30 -14.49 4.07
N GLY A 87 2.98 -15.59 3.86
CA GLY A 87 2.52 -16.95 4.13
C GLY A 87 3.10 -17.49 5.43
N ARG A 88 2.81 -18.76 5.71
CA ARG A 88 3.28 -19.43 6.92
C ARG A 88 4.81 -19.59 6.98
N ASP A 89 5.42 -19.97 5.86
CA ASP A 89 6.82 -20.34 5.79
C ASP A 89 7.65 -19.43 4.87
N TYR A 90 6.97 -18.65 4.02
CA TYR A 90 7.59 -17.78 3.01
C TYR A 90 6.90 -16.44 2.95
N ALA A 91 7.62 -15.42 2.54
CA ALA A 91 7.09 -14.10 2.25
C ALA A 91 7.67 -13.56 0.94
N LEU A 92 6.87 -12.77 0.21
CA LEU A 92 7.28 -12.05 -1.00
C LEU A 92 6.99 -10.57 -0.77
N PHE A 93 7.94 -9.73 -1.16
CA PHE A 93 7.84 -8.27 -1.05
C PHE A 93 7.97 -7.66 -2.43
N GLU A 94 7.02 -6.83 -2.80
CA GLU A 94 6.93 -6.27 -4.14
C GLU A 94 6.39 -4.84 -4.15
N ALA A 95 6.52 -4.15 -5.28
CA ALA A 95 5.82 -2.89 -5.48
C ALA A 95 4.31 -3.15 -5.60
N ILE A 96 3.48 -2.23 -5.14
CA ILE A 96 2.02 -2.35 -5.29
C ILE A 96 1.56 -2.15 -6.74
N HIS A 97 2.35 -1.45 -7.56
CA HIS A 97 2.02 -1.18 -8.96
C HIS A 97 2.46 -2.32 -9.88
N GLY A 98 1.84 -2.43 -11.04
CA GLY A 98 2.21 -3.36 -12.11
C GLY A 98 3.52 -2.96 -12.82
N SER A 99 3.90 -3.73 -13.85
CA SER A 99 5.17 -3.59 -14.59
C SER A 99 5.25 -2.39 -15.53
N ALA A 100 4.17 -1.66 -15.76
CA ALA A 100 4.08 -0.49 -16.62
C ALA A 100 4.74 -0.67 -18.01
N PRO A 101 4.36 -1.71 -18.80
CA PRO A 101 5.04 -2.03 -20.08
C PRO A 101 5.05 -0.86 -21.06
N ARG A 102 4.03 0.01 -21.00
CA ARG A 102 3.95 1.20 -21.81
C ARG A 102 5.14 2.16 -21.60
N MET A 103 5.61 2.31 -20.36
CA MET A 103 6.78 3.16 -20.10
C MET A 103 8.04 2.65 -20.81
N VAL A 104 8.19 1.32 -20.90
CA VAL A 104 9.30 0.69 -21.62
C VAL A 104 9.14 0.86 -23.13
N GLU A 105 7.93 0.67 -23.66
CA GLU A 105 7.62 0.85 -25.08
C GLU A 105 7.87 2.30 -25.55
N GLU A 106 7.59 3.26 -24.70
CA GLU A 106 7.80 4.69 -24.95
C GLU A 106 9.23 5.18 -24.63
N GLY A 107 10.10 4.32 -24.04
CA GLY A 107 11.48 4.66 -23.67
C GLY A 107 11.57 5.67 -22.51
N ILE A 108 10.58 5.67 -21.62
CA ILE A 108 10.48 6.60 -20.48
C ILE A 108 10.58 5.89 -19.12
N GLU A 109 11.01 4.63 -19.09
CA GLU A 109 11.17 3.84 -17.86
C GLU A 109 12.11 4.48 -16.84
N GLY A 110 13.06 5.30 -17.29
CA GLY A 110 13.96 6.07 -16.43
C GLY A 110 13.27 7.09 -15.52
N TYR A 111 12.01 7.43 -15.80
CA TYR A 111 11.19 8.34 -14.98
C TYR A 111 10.26 7.61 -14.00
N ALA A 112 10.31 6.26 -13.93
CA ALA A 112 9.54 5.51 -12.96
C ALA A 112 9.95 5.84 -11.52
N ASN A 113 8.96 5.95 -10.62
CA ASN A 113 9.24 6.18 -9.20
C ASN A 113 9.66 4.86 -8.53
N PRO A 114 10.89 4.73 -7.98
CA PRO A 114 11.36 3.49 -7.37
C PRO A 114 10.89 3.33 -5.91
N ALA A 115 10.23 4.30 -5.32
CA ALA A 115 9.91 4.34 -3.89
C ALA A 115 9.08 3.11 -3.44
N SER A 116 8.12 2.66 -4.25
CA SER A 116 7.28 1.50 -3.93
C SER A 116 8.11 0.23 -3.67
N LEU A 117 9.02 -0.11 -4.59
CA LEU A 117 9.89 -1.29 -4.42
C LEU A 117 10.90 -1.11 -3.27
N MET A 118 11.41 0.10 -3.07
CA MET A 118 12.32 0.39 -1.96
C MET A 118 11.62 0.31 -0.60
N LYS A 119 10.36 0.73 -0.50
CA LYS A 119 9.52 0.52 0.71
C LYS A 119 9.24 -0.96 0.96
N ALA A 120 8.95 -1.73 -0.09
CA ALA A 120 8.85 -3.19 0.03
C ALA A 120 10.15 -3.82 0.55
N ALA A 121 11.32 -3.32 0.13
CA ALA A 121 12.61 -3.76 0.67
C ALA A 121 12.78 -3.40 2.16
N ALA A 122 12.29 -2.25 2.62
CA ALA A 122 12.28 -1.91 4.04
C ALA A 122 11.38 -2.87 4.84
N MET A 123 10.18 -3.16 4.33
CA MET A 123 9.30 -4.18 4.93
C MET A 123 9.96 -5.55 5.01
N MET A 124 10.68 -5.96 3.96
CA MET A 124 11.46 -7.21 3.95
C MET A 124 12.54 -7.20 5.03
N LEU A 125 13.29 -6.12 5.16
CA LEU A 125 14.33 -6.00 6.19
C LEU A 125 13.75 -6.14 7.60
N ALA A 126 12.61 -5.49 7.87
CA ALA A 126 11.90 -5.63 9.15
C ALA A 126 11.45 -7.08 9.38
N HIS A 127 10.87 -7.72 8.37
CA HIS A 127 10.37 -9.09 8.45
C HIS A 127 11.46 -10.11 8.79
N ILE A 128 12.67 -9.95 8.24
CA ILE A 128 13.81 -10.83 8.51
C ILE A 128 14.64 -10.39 9.73
N GLY A 129 14.12 -9.45 10.55
CA GLY A 129 14.71 -9.06 11.84
C GLY A 129 15.73 -7.93 11.80
N TYR A 130 15.96 -7.28 10.64
CA TYR A 130 16.83 -6.10 10.52
C TYR A 130 16.07 -4.79 10.74
N VAL A 131 15.36 -4.70 11.88
CA VAL A 131 14.43 -3.57 12.18
C VAL A 131 15.13 -2.21 12.11
N GLU A 132 16.30 -2.04 12.72
CA GLU A 132 17.03 -0.77 12.68
C GLU A 132 17.44 -0.34 11.25
N LYS A 133 17.76 -1.31 10.38
CA LYS A 133 18.07 -1.04 8.97
C LYS A 133 16.82 -0.66 8.19
N ALA A 134 15.70 -1.31 8.48
CA ALA A 134 14.40 -0.96 7.91
C ALA A 134 14.02 0.48 8.25
N GLU A 135 14.06 0.85 9.53
CA GLU A 135 13.76 2.21 9.98
C GLU A 135 14.68 3.28 9.36
N ARG A 136 15.97 2.96 9.19
CA ARG A 136 16.91 3.88 8.51
C ARG A 136 16.53 4.07 7.06
N LEU A 137 16.19 2.99 6.36
CA LEU A 137 15.75 3.06 4.95
C LEU A 137 14.43 3.81 4.82
N GLU A 138 13.46 3.59 5.70
CA GLU A 138 12.18 4.33 5.71
C GLU A 138 12.41 5.84 5.90
N LYS A 139 13.24 6.23 6.86
CA LYS A 139 13.58 7.65 7.09
C LYS A 139 14.27 8.29 5.88
N ALA A 140 15.16 7.55 5.21
CA ALA A 140 15.83 8.01 4.00
C ALA A 140 14.84 8.15 2.82
N LEU A 141 13.90 7.22 2.69
CA LEU A 141 12.83 7.28 1.70
C LEU A 141 11.91 8.48 1.94
N ASP A 142 11.49 8.72 3.17
CA ASP A 142 10.66 9.87 3.53
C ASP A 142 11.37 11.21 3.24
N ALA A 143 12.68 11.29 3.51
CA ALA A 143 13.48 12.47 3.20
C ALA A 143 13.60 12.71 1.68
N ALA A 144 13.81 11.65 0.90
CA ALA A 144 13.87 11.72 -0.56
C ALA A 144 12.50 12.10 -1.16
N ASP A 145 11.43 11.53 -0.63
CA ASP A 145 10.05 11.82 -1.05
C ASP A 145 9.68 13.29 -0.77
N ALA A 146 10.00 13.79 0.41
CA ALA A 146 9.78 15.20 0.75
C ALA A 146 10.48 16.16 -0.22
N LYS A 147 11.66 15.78 -0.76
CA LYS A 147 12.48 16.61 -1.65
C LYS A 147 12.12 16.43 -3.13
N LEU A 148 11.90 15.20 -3.57
CA LEU A 148 11.73 14.84 -4.98
C LEU A 148 10.33 14.30 -5.32
N GLY A 149 9.55 13.83 -4.35
CA GLY A 149 8.23 13.21 -4.58
C GLY A 149 7.34 14.03 -5.53
N PRO A 150 7.18 15.35 -5.33
CA PRO A 150 6.38 16.18 -6.25
C PRO A 150 6.91 16.26 -7.68
N LYS A 151 8.18 15.90 -7.90
CA LYS A 151 8.83 15.89 -9.23
C LYS A 151 8.74 14.52 -9.91
N MET A 152 8.40 13.45 -9.16
CA MET A 152 8.31 12.08 -9.66
C MET A 152 7.02 11.87 -10.46
N THR A 153 6.92 12.54 -11.60
CA THR A 153 5.69 12.55 -12.42
C THR A 153 5.52 11.33 -13.33
N GLY A 154 6.56 10.51 -13.48
CA GLY A 154 6.58 9.41 -14.44
C GLY A 154 6.72 9.84 -15.91
N LEU A 155 7.02 11.11 -16.17
CA LEU A 155 7.07 11.69 -17.52
C LEU A 155 8.41 12.42 -17.75
N PRO A 156 8.85 12.53 -19.02
CA PRO A 156 10.02 13.33 -19.40
C PRO A 156 9.94 14.76 -18.86
N GLY A 157 11.04 15.21 -18.25
CA GLY A 157 11.11 16.50 -17.56
C GLY A 157 10.76 16.46 -16.08
N GLY A 158 10.27 15.33 -15.58
CA GLY A 158 10.16 15.03 -14.14
C GLY A 158 11.46 14.51 -13.53
N GLY A 159 11.40 14.13 -12.27
CA GLY A 159 12.50 13.44 -11.57
C GLY A 159 12.71 12.03 -12.14
N THR A 160 13.95 11.60 -12.15
CA THR A 160 14.32 10.26 -12.63
C THR A 160 14.43 9.25 -11.49
N CYS A 161 14.26 7.98 -11.81
CA CYS A 161 14.48 6.86 -10.88
C CYS A 161 15.88 6.96 -10.23
N ARG A 162 16.90 7.33 -11.01
CA ARG A 162 18.29 7.46 -10.54
C ARG A 162 18.45 8.61 -9.54
N GLU A 163 17.91 9.78 -9.84
CA GLU A 163 17.96 10.93 -8.92
C GLU A 163 17.32 10.62 -7.59
N PHE A 164 16.16 9.94 -7.61
CA PHE A 164 15.50 9.52 -6.39
C PHE A 164 16.35 8.53 -5.57
N ALA A 165 16.93 7.52 -6.23
CA ALA A 165 17.80 6.56 -5.57
C ALA A 165 19.07 7.20 -4.98
N ASP A 166 19.68 8.15 -5.68
CA ASP A 166 20.85 8.87 -5.20
C ASP A 166 20.51 9.74 -3.97
N GLU A 167 19.32 10.36 -3.90
CA GLU A 167 18.85 11.07 -2.70
C GLU A 167 18.64 10.13 -1.51
N VAL A 168 18.07 8.94 -1.74
CA VAL A 168 17.92 7.93 -0.68
C VAL A 168 19.29 7.51 -0.16
N LEU A 169 20.25 7.23 -1.04
CA LEU A 169 21.61 6.86 -0.66
C LEU A 169 22.32 7.96 0.13
N ALA A 170 22.08 9.22 -0.22
CA ALA A 170 22.68 10.37 0.49
C ALA A 170 22.08 10.56 1.90
N ALA A 171 20.87 10.04 2.17
CA ALA A 171 20.18 10.14 3.45
C ALA A 171 20.39 8.90 4.36
N LEU A 172 20.96 7.81 3.83
CA LEU A 172 21.31 6.59 4.58
C LEU A 172 22.60 6.78 5.39
#